data_70ea63ff7eb1c1060169fb69c7a1d481
#
_entry.id   70ea63ff7eb1c1060169fb69c7a1d481
#
_cell.length_a   1.000
_cell.length_b   1.000
_cell.length_c   1.000
_cell.angle_alpha   90.00
_cell.angle_beta   90.00
_cell.angle_gamma   90.00
#
_symmetry.space_group_name_H-M   'P 1'
#
loop_
_entity.id
_entity.type
_entity.pdbx_description
1 polymer ?
#
loop_
_entity_poly.entity_id
_entity_poly.type
_entity_poly.pdbx_seq_one_letter_code
_entity_poly.pdbx_strand_id
1 'polypeptide(L)'
;FPPYKAAVEAGVGSAMTSFNEIDGVPATANHWLLTDVLRNQWGFDGFVVTDYTAISEMIDHGIGDLQEVSARALTAGTDMDMVADGFIGTLEKSLKEGKVTEADIDKACRRILEAKYKLGLFANPYKYCDVKRAEKEVFTPEHRSIARQIATETFVLLKNQDNLLPLQRKGNIALIGPLANTPRQHAGYLECGSHGRQIQHPYWKVSRMLSAPRPTFSMHKAAT
;
A
#
# COMPACT_ATOMS: atom_id res chain seq x y z
N PHE A 1 -9.44 -5.53 14.87
CA PHE A 1 -8.59 -4.68 15.74
C PHE A 1 -7.30 -5.34 16.25
N PRO A 2 -7.23 -6.65 16.60
CA PRO A 2 -6.04 -7.20 17.26
C PRO A 2 -4.70 -6.93 16.54
N PRO A 3 -4.56 -7.10 15.22
CA PRO A 3 -3.30 -6.83 14.53
C PRO A 3 -2.88 -5.35 14.60
N TYR A 4 -3.85 -4.44 14.52
CA TYR A 4 -3.58 -3.00 14.58
C TYR A 4 -3.16 -2.57 15.99
N LYS A 5 -3.82 -3.11 17.02
CA LYS A 5 -3.43 -2.86 18.40
C LYS A 5 -2.01 -3.36 18.68
N ALA A 6 -1.69 -4.57 18.23
CA ALA A 6 -0.34 -5.12 18.35
C ALA A 6 0.72 -4.25 17.62
N ALA A 7 0.39 -3.66 16.48
CA ALA A 7 1.27 -2.73 15.78
C ALA A 7 1.50 -1.44 16.59
N VAL A 8 0.46 -0.90 17.24
CA VAL A 8 0.59 0.27 18.14
C VAL A 8 1.47 -0.09 19.33
N GLU A 9 1.23 -1.24 19.97
CA GLU A 9 2.05 -1.73 21.10
C GLU A 9 3.52 -1.95 20.70
N ALA A 10 3.77 -2.31 19.44
CA ALA A 10 5.13 -2.43 18.89
C ALA A 10 5.77 -1.08 18.53
N GLY A 11 5.07 0.04 18.68
CA GLY A 11 5.61 1.38 18.47
C GLY A 11 5.56 1.86 17.02
N VAL A 12 4.53 1.51 16.24
CA VAL A 12 4.35 2.04 14.89
C VAL A 12 4.25 3.57 14.92
N GLY A 13 4.96 4.25 14.00
CA GLY A 13 5.05 5.72 13.99
C GLY A 13 3.99 6.43 13.15
N SER A 14 3.27 5.69 12.29
CA SER A 14 2.18 6.24 11.48
C SER A 14 1.11 5.19 11.21
N ALA A 15 -0.13 5.65 11.00
CA ALA A 15 -1.24 4.84 10.56
C ALA A 15 -1.89 5.48 9.33
N MET A 16 -2.47 4.67 8.46
CA MET A 16 -3.20 5.12 7.28
C MET A 16 -4.68 4.80 7.43
N THR A 17 -5.54 5.73 7.06
CA THR A 17 -6.98 5.48 7.02
C THR A 17 -7.34 4.63 5.79
N SER A 18 -8.47 3.93 5.85
CA SER A 18 -9.01 3.18 4.71
C SER A 18 -10.23 3.90 4.12
N PHE A 19 -10.63 3.48 2.92
CA PHE A 19 -11.85 3.96 2.27
C PHE A 19 -13.12 3.38 2.89
N ASN A 20 -13.01 2.26 3.59
CA ASN A 20 -14.14 1.54 4.15
C ASN A 20 -14.90 2.36 5.19
N GLU A 21 -16.20 2.14 5.23
CA GLU A 21 -17.06 2.61 6.32
C GLU A 21 -17.04 1.66 7.51
N ILE A 22 -17.14 2.25 8.68
CA ILE A 22 -17.38 1.53 9.94
C ILE A 22 -18.63 2.15 10.55
N ASP A 23 -19.67 1.35 10.65
CA ASP A 23 -20.99 1.79 11.13
C ASP A 23 -21.55 2.99 10.34
N GLY A 24 -21.42 2.96 9.00
CA GLY A 24 -21.87 3.99 8.09
C GLY A 24 -21.03 5.28 8.09
N VAL A 25 -19.86 5.29 8.73
CA VAL A 25 -18.94 6.43 8.75
C VAL A 25 -17.63 6.03 8.08
N PRO A 26 -17.18 6.72 7.00
CA PRO A 26 -15.88 6.48 6.40
C PRO A 26 -14.75 6.56 7.42
N ALA A 27 -13.81 5.61 7.40
CA ALA A 27 -12.74 5.53 8.39
C ALA A 27 -11.94 6.83 8.51
N THR A 28 -11.77 7.56 7.40
CA THR A 28 -11.06 8.85 7.33
C THR A 28 -11.74 9.95 8.16
N ALA A 29 -13.08 9.90 8.35
CA ALA A 29 -13.86 10.85 9.15
C ALA A 29 -14.40 10.25 10.45
N ASN A 30 -13.95 9.06 10.83
CA ASN A 30 -14.49 8.35 11.98
C ASN A 30 -13.74 8.72 13.26
N HIS A 31 -14.29 9.68 14.01
CA HIS A 31 -13.71 10.14 15.27
C HIS A 31 -13.56 9.04 16.30
N TRP A 32 -14.56 8.18 16.44
CA TRP A 32 -14.49 7.04 17.36
C TRP A 32 -13.29 6.14 17.03
N LEU A 33 -13.09 5.82 15.75
CA LEU A 33 -11.98 4.97 15.33
C LEU A 33 -10.61 5.63 15.56
N LEU A 34 -10.44 6.87 15.05
CA LEU A 34 -9.13 7.53 14.98
C LEU A 34 -8.74 8.21 16.30
N THR A 35 -9.72 8.72 17.04
CA THR A 35 -9.45 9.42 18.31
C THR A 35 -9.73 8.52 19.50
N ASP A 36 -10.94 7.97 19.63
CA ASP A 36 -11.27 7.27 20.87
C ASP A 36 -10.58 5.91 20.97
N VAL A 37 -10.58 5.10 19.90
CA VAL A 37 -9.95 3.79 19.91
C VAL A 37 -8.44 3.91 19.70
N LEU A 38 -8.01 4.46 18.56
CA LEU A 38 -6.60 4.46 18.18
C LEU A 38 -5.74 5.25 19.16
N ARG A 39 -6.16 6.49 19.50
CA ARG A 39 -5.35 7.37 20.34
C ARG A 39 -5.63 7.23 21.83
N ASN A 40 -6.91 7.32 22.24
CA ASN A 40 -7.25 7.37 23.65
C ASN A 40 -7.15 5.99 24.32
N GLN A 41 -7.64 4.92 23.68
CA GLN A 41 -7.60 3.58 24.25
C GLN A 41 -6.28 2.85 24.02
N TRP A 42 -5.68 2.96 22.82
CA TRP A 42 -4.44 2.24 22.49
C TRP A 42 -3.18 3.08 22.69
N GLY A 43 -3.29 4.38 22.93
CA GLY A 43 -2.16 5.25 23.21
C GLY A 43 -1.29 5.58 21.98
N PHE A 44 -1.84 5.51 20.76
CA PHE A 44 -1.09 5.86 19.56
C PHE A 44 -0.67 7.33 19.55
N ASP A 45 0.61 7.61 19.54
CA ASP A 45 1.22 8.95 19.56
C ASP A 45 1.74 9.43 18.20
N GLY A 46 1.68 8.58 17.17
CA GLY A 46 2.12 8.90 15.83
C GLY A 46 1.11 9.77 15.05
N PHE A 47 1.36 9.95 13.75
CA PHE A 47 0.45 10.67 12.87
C PHE A 47 -0.42 9.72 12.05
N VAL A 48 -1.60 10.22 11.66
CA VAL A 48 -2.53 9.52 10.76
C VAL A 48 -2.53 10.23 9.41
N VAL A 49 -2.21 9.48 8.35
CA VAL A 49 -2.32 9.94 6.95
C VAL A 49 -3.53 9.28 6.29
N THR A 50 -4.14 9.94 5.32
CA THR A 50 -5.20 9.30 4.52
C THR A 50 -4.62 8.31 3.52
N ASP A 51 -5.44 7.40 2.99
CA ASP A 51 -5.14 6.74 1.72
C ASP A 51 -5.25 7.76 0.56
N TYR A 52 -4.83 7.38 -0.63
CA TYR A 52 -4.80 8.23 -1.82
C TYR A 52 -6.20 8.76 -2.14
N THR A 53 -6.36 10.09 -2.13
CA THR A 53 -7.65 10.78 -2.37
C THR A 53 -8.79 10.46 -1.40
N ALA A 54 -8.56 9.80 -0.27
CA ALA A 54 -9.64 9.34 0.61
C ALA A 54 -10.49 10.45 1.20
N ILE A 55 -10.00 11.69 1.34
CA ILE A 55 -10.83 12.83 1.75
C ILE A 55 -11.85 13.17 0.65
N SER A 56 -11.40 13.33 -0.59
CA SER A 56 -12.31 13.68 -1.69
C SER A 56 -13.29 12.54 -2.00
N GLU A 57 -12.92 11.29 -1.81
CA GLU A 57 -13.80 10.14 -2.01
C GLU A 57 -15.01 10.14 -1.05
N MET A 58 -14.87 10.73 0.13
CA MET A 58 -16.01 10.89 1.05
C MET A 58 -17.17 11.75 0.49
N ILE A 59 -16.94 12.52 -0.56
CA ILE A 59 -17.98 13.26 -1.28
C ILE A 59 -18.96 12.26 -1.92
N ASP A 60 -18.44 11.20 -2.52
CA ASP A 60 -19.24 10.14 -3.16
C ASP A 60 -20.04 9.32 -2.13
N HIS A 61 -19.59 9.28 -0.87
CA HIS A 61 -20.35 8.74 0.26
C HIS A 61 -21.47 9.67 0.75
N GLY A 62 -21.63 10.85 0.14
CA GLY A 62 -22.71 11.79 0.49
C GLY A 62 -22.47 12.57 1.79
N ILE A 63 -21.25 12.62 2.30
CA ILE A 63 -20.92 13.31 3.56
C ILE A 63 -21.02 14.82 3.43
N GLY A 64 -20.66 15.39 2.26
CA GLY A 64 -20.70 16.82 2.00
C GLY A 64 -19.76 17.22 0.85
N ASP A 65 -19.50 18.51 0.72
CA ASP A 65 -18.51 19.04 -0.22
C ASP A 65 -17.07 18.86 0.30
N LEU A 66 -16.07 19.20 -0.52
CA LEU A 66 -14.65 19.04 -0.15
C LEU A 66 -14.29 19.76 1.15
N GLN A 67 -14.91 20.90 1.44
CA GLN A 67 -14.68 21.64 2.68
C GLN A 67 -15.21 20.87 3.90
N GLU A 68 -16.44 20.36 3.79
CA GLU A 68 -17.08 19.61 4.87
C GLU A 68 -16.34 18.32 5.18
N VAL A 69 -16.00 17.52 4.15
CA VAL A 69 -15.28 16.25 4.36
C VAL A 69 -13.87 16.47 4.91
N SER A 70 -13.19 17.56 4.50
CA SER A 70 -11.88 17.92 5.04
C SER A 70 -11.94 18.32 6.52
N ALA A 71 -12.93 19.14 6.89
CA ALA A 71 -13.13 19.53 8.28
C ALA A 71 -13.43 18.31 9.16
N ARG A 72 -14.27 17.40 8.70
CA ARG A 72 -14.58 16.14 9.42
C ARG A 72 -13.37 15.23 9.54
N ALA A 73 -12.56 15.08 8.49
CA ALA A 73 -11.34 14.28 8.55
C ALA A 73 -10.36 14.83 9.61
N LEU A 74 -10.10 16.15 9.60
CA LEU A 74 -9.21 16.79 10.57
C LEU A 74 -9.71 16.61 12.01
N THR A 75 -10.98 16.89 12.26
CA THR A 75 -11.59 16.78 13.59
C THR A 75 -11.73 15.35 14.08
N ALA A 76 -11.81 14.39 13.16
CA ALA A 76 -11.77 12.96 13.50
C ALA A 76 -10.39 12.47 13.96
N GLY A 77 -9.31 13.19 13.63
CA GLY A 77 -7.95 12.84 14.03
C GLY A 77 -7.02 12.44 12.88
N THR A 78 -7.41 12.71 11.64
CA THR A 78 -6.53 12.64 10.46
C THR A 78 -5.59 13.83 10.45
N ASP A 79 -4.28 13.60 10.35
CA ASP A 79 -3.26 14.64 10.47
C ASP A 79 -2.69 15.07 9.11
N MET A 80 -2.78 14.21 8.09
CA MET A 80 -2.19 14.45 6.77
C MET A 80 -3.12 13.97 5.66
N ASP A 81 -3.37 14.84 4.70
CA ASP A 81 -4.12 14.56 3.49
C ASP A 81 -3.20 14.05 2.38
N MET A 82 -3.52 12.89 1.79
CA MET A 82 -2.79 12.35 0.67
C MET A 82 -3.50 12.69 -0.64
N VAL A 83 -2.99 13.72 -1.35
CA VAL A 83 -3.34 14.07 -2.75
C VAL A 83 -4.77 14.60 -2.99
N ALA A 84 -5.64 14.66 -1.98
CA ALA A 84 -7.01 15.15 -2.20
C ALA A 84 -7.10 16.68 -2.32
N ASP A 85 -6.04 17.43 -1.97
CA ASP A 85 -6.00 18.90 -1.87
C ASP A 85 -7.06 19.48 -0.89
N GLY A 86 -7.66 18.62 -0.08
CA GLY A 86 -8.71 18.99 0.84
C GLY A 86 -8.23 19.93 1.94
N PHE A 87 -7.15 19.56 2.63
CA PHE A 87 -6.61 20.38 3.71
C PHE A 87 -6.04 21.70 3.20
N ILE A 88 -5.22 21.67 2.17
CA ILE A 88 -4.60 22.88 1.59
C ILE A 88 -5.66 23.80 0.99
N GLY A 89 -6.65 23.24 0.31
CA GLY A 89 -7.65 24.03 -0.41
C GLY A 89 -8.77 24.59 0.47
N THR A 90 -9.03 24.00 1.66
CA THR A 90 -10.27 24.33 2.39
C THR A 90 -10.11 24.71 3.85
N LEU A 91 -9.02 24.33 4.54
CA LEU A 91 -8.93 24.55 5.99
C LEU A 91 -8.86 26.02 6.39
N GLU A 92 -8.28 26.90 5.59
CA GLU A 92 -8.30 28.34 5.87
C GLU A 92 -9.74 28.90 5.90
N LYS A 93 -10.57 28.47 4.94
CA LYS A 93 -11.98 28.85 4.91
C LYS A 93 -12.74 28.22 6.08
N SER A 94 -12.49 26.95 6.37
CA SER A 94 -13.11 26.22 7.48
C SER A 94 -12.79 26.87 8.84
N LEU A 95 -11.57 27.36 9.02
CA LEU A 95 -11.16 28.09 10.21
C LEU A 95 -11.93 29.42 10.35
N LYS A 96 -12.04 30.22 9.27
CA LYS A 96 -12.78 31.46 9.26
C LYS A 96 -14.28 31.27 9.55
N GLU A 97 -14.84 30.15 9.13
CA GLU A 97 -16.24 29.77 9.35
C GLU A 97 -16.48 29.03 10.68
N GLY A 98 -15.42 28.75 11.46
CA GLY A 98 -15.54 28.06 12.74
C GLY A 98 -15.85 26.57 12.65
N LYS A 99 -15.64 25.93 11.48
CA LYS A 99 -15.80 24.47 11.29
C LYS A 99 -14.65 23.66 11.89
N VAL A 100 -13.48 24.28 11.95
CA VAL A 100 -12.27 23.74 12.61
C VAL A 100 -11.65 24.85 13.46
N THR A 101 -10.82 24.47 14.42
CA THR A 101 -10.06 25.41 15.27
C THR A 101 -8.59 25.44 14.87
N GLU A 102 -7.89 26.53 15.20
CA GLU A 102 -6.45 26.62 15.06
C GLU A 102 -5.74 25.49 15.85
N ALA A 103 -6.29 25.13 17.01
CA ALA A 103 -5.77 24.05 17.83
C ALA A 103 -5.86 22.67 17.13
N ASP A 104 -6.86 22.42 16.29
CA ASP A 104 -6.96 21.17 15.52
C ASP A 104 -5.87 21.12 14.44
N ILE A 105 -5.65 22.24 13.75
CA ILE A 105 -4.59 22.36 12.73
C ILE A 105 -3.21 22.22 13.36
N ASP A 106 -2.96 22.92 14.47
CA ASP A 106 -1.69 22.86 15.21
C ASP A 106 -1.40 21.43 15.69
N LYS A 107 -2.41 20.72 16.19
CA LYS A 107 -2.27 19.34 16.66
C LYS A 107 -1.85 18.39 15.54
N ALA A 108 -2.46 18.51 14.37
CA ALA A 108 -2.11 17.71 13.20
C ALA A 108 -0.69 18.04 12.71
N CYS A 109 -0.38 19.34 12.57
CA CYS A 109 0.95 19.81 12.17
C CYS A 109 2.04 19.35 13.14
N ARG A 110 1.80 19.46 14.44
CA ARG A 110 2.74 19.04 15.51
C ARG A 110 3.12 17.57 15.37
N ARG A 111 2.17 16.67 15.15
CA ARG A 111 2.44 15.24 15.00
C ARG A 111 3.35 14.93 13.81
N ILE A 112 3.15 15.63 12.70
CA ILE A 112 4.03 15.49 11.51
C ILE A 112 5.43 16.04 11.82
N LEU A 113 5.53 17.19 12.49
CA LEU A 113 6.82 17.77 12.88
C LEU A 113 7.57 16.89 13.89
N GLU A 114 6.88 16.31 14.86
CA GLU A 114 7.45 15.36 15.81
C GLU A 114 7.98 14.10 15.13
N ALA A 115 7.26 13.55 14.16
CA ALA A 115 7.76 12.43 13.38
C ALA A 115 9.05 12.79 12.61
N LYS A 116 9.08 13.95 11.96
CA LYS A 116 10.30 14.46 11.29
C LYS A 116 11.46 14.68 12.29
N TYR A 117 11.17 15.17 13.47
CA TYR A 117 12.16 15.36 14.52
C TYR A 117 12.73 14.03 15.03
N LYS A 118 11.87 13.09 15.39
CA LYS A 118 12.26 11.73 15.84
C LYS A 118 13.14 11.02 14.79
N LEU A 119 12.86 11.25 13.51
CA LEU A 119 13.66 10.71 12.39
C LEU A 119 14.99 11.46 12.16
N GLY A 120 15.19 12.63 12.80
CA GLY A 120 16.40 13.44 12.65
C GLY A 120 16.46 14.23 11.35
N LEU A 121 15.32 14.44 10.66
CA LEU A 121 15.28 15.09 9.35
C LEU A 121 15.55 16.60 9.40
N PHE A 122 15.37 17.26 10.56
CA PHE A 122 15.76 18.66 10.74
C PHE A 122 17.27 18.84 10.76
N ALA A 123 17.99 17.87 11.33
CA ALA A 123 19.46 17.93 11.35
C ALA A 123 20.06 17.50 9.99
N ASN A 124 19.45 16.51 9.33
CA ASN A 124 19.88 16.04 8.02
C ASN A 124 18.68 15.49 7.24
N PRO A 125 18.07 16.29 6.32
CA PRO A 125 16.92 15.87 5.53
C PRO A 125 17.22 14.71 4.58
N TYR A 126 18.49 14.47 4.24
CA TYR A 126 18.96 13.41 3.37
C TYR A 126 19.51 12.18 4.09
N LYS A 127 19.33 12.10 5.42
CA LYS A 127 19.87 11.03 6.27
C LYS A 127 19.61 9.62 5.73
N TYR A 128 18.46 9.41 5.13
CA TYR A 128 18.04 8.10 4.61
C TYR A 128 18.20 7.95 3.09
N CYS A 129 18.75 8.98 2.42
CA CYS A 129 18.96 8.97 0.97
C CYS A 129 20.34 8.41 0.63
N ASP A 130 20.36 7.17 0.14
CA ASP A 130 21.57 6.54 -0.43
C ASP A 130 21.20 5.84 -1.74
N VAL A 131 21.59 6.47 -2.86
CA VAL A 131 21.29 5.95 -4.21
C VAL A 131 21.90 4.57 -4.45
N LYS A 132 23.06 4.28 -3.81
CA LYS A 132 23.76 3.00 -3.96
C LYS A 132 23.13 1.88 -3.12
N ARG A 133 22.37 2.22 -2.10
CA ARG A 133 21.70 1.26 -1.23
C ARG A 133 20.69 0.40 -1.99
N ALA A 134 19.92 1.03 -2.88
CA ALA A 134 18.97 0.31 -3.73
C ALA A 134 19.61 -0.79 -4.58
N GLU A 135 20.85 -0.58 -5.03
CA GLU A 135 21.59 -1.58 -5.83
C GLU A 135 21.94 -2.84 -5.03
N LYS A 136 22.16 -2.68 -3.73
CA LYS A 136 22.55 -3.76 -2.83
C LYS A 136 21.38 -4.45 -2.16
N GLU A 137 20.29 -3.72 -1.89
CA GLU A 137 19.19 -4.18 -1.04
C GLU A 137 17.92 -4.53 -1.81
N VAL A 138 17.74 -4.03 -3.06
CA VAL A 138 16.52 -4.28 -3.84
C VAL A 138 16.74 -5.43 -4.82
N PHE A 139 15.78 -6.36 -4.88
CA PHE A 139 15.81 -7.53 -5.78
C PHE A 139 17.07 -8.41 -5.67
N THR A 140 17.60 -8.58 -4.49
CA THR A 140 18.72 -9.47 -4.26
C THR A 140 18.36 -10.93 -4.62
N PRO A 141 19.33 -11.80 -4.92
CA PRO A 141 19.07 -13.23 -5.14
C PRO A 141 18.33 -13.87 -3.95
N GLU A 142 18.65 -13.45 -2.73
CA GLU A 142 18.00 -13.91 -1.51
C GLU A 142 16.52 -13.49 -1.44
N HIS A 143 16.20 -12.21 -1.67
CA HIS A 143 14.82 -11.73 -1.72
C HIS A 143 14.00 -12.50 -2.77
N ARG A 144 14.58 -12.80 -3.92
CA ARG A 144 13.92 -13.59 -4.97
C ARG A 144 13.68 -15.03 -4.55
N SER A 145 14.60 -15.62 -3.81
CA SER A 145 14.46 -16.97 -3.27
C SER A 145 13.35 -17.04 -2.23
N ILE A 146 13.34 -16.08 -1.29
CA ILE A 146 12.31 -15.98 -0.25
C ILE A 146 10.93 -15.71 -0.88
N ALA A 147 10.82 -14.77 -1.82
CA ALA A 147 9.58 -14.48 -2.52
C ALA A 147 9.02 -15.72 -3.24
N ARG A 148 9.90 -16.52 -3.86
CA ARG A 148 9.51 -17.78 -4.49
C ARG A 148 9.01 -18.81 -3.47
N GLN A 149 9.69 -18.94 -2.34
CA GLN A 149 9.27 -19.84 -1.26
C GLN A 149 7.90 -19.45 -0.75
N ILE A 150 7.71 -18.18 -0.38
CA ILE A 150 6.42 -17.67 0.10
C ILE A 150 5.32 -17.91 -0.95
N ALA A 151 5.59 -17.62 -2.23
CA ALA A 151 4.63 -17.86 -3.30
C ALA A 151 4.19 -19.32 -3.39
N THR A 152 5.06 -20.27 -3.15
CA THR A 152 4.68 -21.71 -3.19
C THR A 152 3.75 -22.09 -2.02
N GLU A 153 3.86 -21.41 -0.89
CA GLU A 153 3.02 -21.63 0.29
C GLU A 153 1.63 -21.00 0.17
N THR A 154 1.45 -20.07 -0.77
CA THR A 154 0.15 -19.39 -0.99
C THR A 154 -0.77 -20.11 -1.96
N PHE A 155 -0.30 -21.15 -2.66
CA PHE A 155 -1.13 -21.88 -3.63
C PHE A 155 -2.22 -22.69 -2.94
N VAL A 156 -3.46 -22.50 -3.37
CA VAL A 156 -4.61 -23.28 -2.93
C VAL A 156 -5.09 -24.16 -4.07
N LEU A 157 -5.04 -25.49 -3.87
CA LEU A 157 -5.50 -26.46 -4.85
C LEU A 157 -7.03 -26.57 -4.79
N LEU A 158 -7.74 -25.83 -5.63
CA LEU A 158 -9.20 -25.81 -5.66
C LEU A 158 -9.80 -27.07 -6.30
N LYS A 159 -9.12 -27.67 -7.28
CA LYS A 159 -9.57 -28.85 -7.99
C LYS A 159 -8.38 -29.60 -8.59
N ASN A 160 -8.36 -30.93 -8.47
CA ASN A 160 -7.37 -31.80 -9.11
C ASN A 160 -8.07 -33.07 -9.61
N GLN A 161 -8.82 -32.92 -10.70
CA GLN A 161 -9.55 -34.03 -11.32
C GLN A 161 -8.52 -35.01 -11.95
N ASP A 162 -8.78 -36.30 -11.79
CA ASP A 162 -7.97 -37.40 -12.31
C ASP A 162 -6.48 -37.34 -11.85
N ASN A 163 -6.19 -36.67 -10.73
CA ASN A 163 -4.83 -36.49 -10.21
C ASN A 163 -3.86 -35.91 -11.25
N LEU A 164 -4.33 -34.95 -12.05
CA LEU A 164 -3.51 -34.30 -13.09
C LEU A 164 -2.28 -33.57 -12.50
N LEU A 165 -2.43 -33.01 -11.30
CA LEU A 165 -1.34 -32.34 -10.59
C LEU A 165 -0.73 -33.26 -9.53
N PRO A 166 0.60 -33.20 -9.33
CA PRO A 166 1.60 -32.38 -10.03
C PRO A 166 1.84 -32.85 -11.47
N LEU A 167 2.03 -31.89 -12.38
CA LEU A 167 2.33 -32.21 -13.78
C LEU A 167 3.58 -33.05 -13.90
N GLN A 168 3.57 -34.06 -14.77
CA GLN A 168 4.74 -34.83 -15.07
C GLN A 168 5.81 -33.97 -15.76
N ARG A 169 7.09 -34.16 -15.40
CA ARG A 169 8.19 -33.37 -15.97
C ARG A 169 8.62 -33.91 -17.37
N LYS A 170 7.66 -34.30 -18.20
CA LYS A 170 7.86 -34.82 -19.54
C LYS A 170 6.80 -34.33 -20.49
N GLY A 171 7.08 -34.38 -21.80
CA GLY A 171 6.14 -33.98 -22.83
C GLY A 171 6.16 -32.48 -23.15
N ASN A 172 5.15 -32.03 -23.87
CA ASN A 172 5.01 -30.65 -24.30
C ASN A 172 3.98 -29.94 -23.37
N ILE A 173 4.34 -28.77 -22.88
CA ILE A 173 3.46 -27.93 -22.09
C ILE A 173 3.21 -26.64 -22.86
N ALA A 174 1.95 -26.32 -23.16
CA ALA A 174 1.56 -25.05 -23.75
C ALA A 174 1.28 -24.04 -22.63
N LEU A 175 2.02 -22.93 -22.63
CA LEU A 175 1.73 -21.78 -21.77
C LEU A 175 0.99 -20.73 -22.61
N ILE A 176 -0.31 -20.54 -22.34
CA ILE A 176 -1.21 -19.71 -23.17
C ILE A 176 -1.72 -18.55 -22.33
N GLY A 177 -1.69 -17.35 -22.92
CA GLY A 177 -2.26 -16.16 -22.32
C GLY A 177 -1.48 -14.88 -22.66
N PRO A 178 -2.11 -13.71 -22.57
CA PRO A 178 -1.48 -12.43 -22.89
C PRO A 178 -0.28 -12.13 -21.98
N LEU A 179 -0.30 -12.62 -20.74
CA LEU A 179 0.73 -12.42 -19.74
C LEU A 179 1.84 -13.50 -19.75
N ALA A 180 1.68 -14.53 -20.57
CA ALA A 180 2.60 -15.67 -20.57
C ALA A 180 4.06 -15.28 -20.89
N ASN A 181 4.30 -14.18 -21.60
CA ASN A 181 5.60 -13.67 -21.98
C ASN A 181 5.74 -12.17 -21.78
N THR A 182 5.27 -11.63 -20.66
CA THR A 182 5.32 -10.19 -20.39
C THR A 182 6.16 -9.90 -19.14
N PRO A 183 7.45 -9.55 -19.30
CA PRO A 183 8.35 -9.30 -18.17
C PRO A 183 7.93 -8.10 -17.30
N ARG A 184 7.24 -7.11 -17.90
CA ARG A 184 6.90 -5.85 -17.25
C ARG A 184 5.80 -5.95 -16.20
N GLN A 185 4.93 -6.93 -16.28
CA GLN A 185 3.79 -7.05 -15.36
C GLN A 185 4.08 -7.82 -14.07
N HIS A 186 5.33 -8.26 -13.89
CA HIS A 186 5.75 -8.96 -12.68
C HIS A 186 6.13 -7.99 -11.54
N ALA A 187 6.22 -6.70 -11.82
CA ALA A 187 6.55 -5.68 -10.83
C ALA A 187 5.33 -5.11 -10.07
N GLY A 188 4.12 -5.58 -10.40
CA GLY A 188 2.89 -5.09 -9.78
C GLY A 188 2.34 -3.80 -10.42
N TYR A 189 1.07 -3.53 -10.14
CA TYR A 189 0.32 -2.38 -10.69
C TYR A 189 0.78 -1.01 -10.15
N LEU A 190 1.60 -0.99 -9.11
CA LEU A 190 2.13 0.20 -8.45
C LEU A 190 3.53 0.59 -8.94
N GLU A 191 3.83 0.41 -10.21
CA GLU A 191 5.02 1.02 -10.81
C GLU A 191 4.83 2.54 -10.94
N CYS A 192 5.01 3.25 -9.83
CA CYS A 192 5.24 4.68 -9.88
C CYS A 192 6.52 4.94 -10.67
N GLY A 193 6.41 5.28 -11.94
CA GLY A 193 7.28 6.10 -12.79
C GLY A 193 8.81 6.09 -12.66
N SER A 194 9.38 5.18 -11.89
CA SER A 194 10.82 5.05 -11.82
C SER A 194 11.30 4.08 -12.90
N HIS A 195 12.32 4.47 -13.63
CA HIS A 195 13.00 3.71 -14.68
C HIS A 195 13.27 2.29 -14.21
N GLY A 196 12.29 1.41 -14.40
CA GLY A 196 12.33 0.03 -13.92
C GLY A 196 13.50 -0.70 -14.56
N ARG A 197 14.42 -1.18 -13.74
CA ARG A 197 15.33 -2.23 -14.20
C ARG A 197 14.46 -3.38 -14.69
N GLN A 198 14.51 -3.67 -15.99
CA GLN A 198 13.78 -4.77 -16.59
C GLN A 198 14.13 -6.05 -15.84
N ILE A 199 13.15 -6.66 -15.17
CA ILE A 199 13.28 -8.01 -14.66
C ILE A 199 13.27 -8.92 -15.87
N GLN A 200 14.45 -9.26 -16.37
CA GLN A 200 14.67 -9.95 -17.66
C GLN A 200 14.36 -11.45 -17.64
N HIS A 201 13.49 -11.95 -16.77
CA HIS A 201 13.16 -13.38 -16.77
C HIS A 201 11.65 -13.60 -16.94
N PRO A 202 11.18 -13.82 -18.18
CA PRO A 202 9.81 -14.27 -18.40
C PRO A 202 9.54 -15.63 -17.70
N TYR A 203 8.33 -15.85 -17.25
CA TYR A 203 7.88 -17.06 -16.52
C TYR A 203 8.31 -18.37 -17.21
N TRP A 204 8.31 -18.38 -18.53
CA TRP A 204 8.72 -19.56 -19.28
C TRP A 204 10.21 -19.95 -19.11
N LYS A 205 11.08 -18.97 -18.80
CA LYS A 205 12.49 -19.29 -18.48
C LYS A 205 12.62 -19.96 -17.11
N VAL A 206 11.76 -19.63 -16.15
CA VAL A 206 11.75 -20.25 -14.83
C VAL A 206 11.21 -21.69 -14.91
N SER A 207 10.14 -21.92 -15.67
CA SER A 207 9.60 -23.26 -15.88
C SER A 207 10.57 -24.16 -16.66
N ARG A 208 11.36 -23.58 -17.59
CA ARG A 208 12.38 -24.31 -18.34
C ARG A 208 13.58 -24.75 -17.47
N MET A 209 13.89 -24.01 -16.41
CA MET A 209 14.96 -24.40 -15.46
C MET A 209 14.58 -25.56 -14.54
N LEU A 210 13.28 -25.83 -14.39
CA LEU A 210 12.75 -26.85 -13.48
C LEU A 210 12.43 -28.18 -14.15
N SER A 211 12.48 -28.25 -15.47
CA SER A 211 12.21 -29.46 -16.26
C SER A 211 13.48 -30.06 -16.88
N ALA A 212 13.93 -31.14 -16.33
CA ALA A 212 14.91 -32.00 -16.99
C ALA A 212 14.27 -33.37 -17.31
N PRO A 213 14.46 -33.94 -18.50
CA PRO A 213 14.98 -33.40 -19.75
C PRO A 213 13.88 -32.57 -20.50
N ARG A 214 14.32 -31.55 -21.20
CA ARG A 214 13.62 -30.39 -21.74
C ARG A 214 12.28 -30.72 -22.42
N PRO A 215 11.09 -30.29 -21.88
CA PRO A 215 9.89 -30.20 -22.69
C PRO A 215 10.03 -29.04 -23.71
N THR A 216 9.55 -29.26 -24.93
CA THR A 216 9.43 -28.17 -25.91
C THR A 216 8.22 -27.32 -25.55
N PHE A 217 8.45 -26.02 -25.28
CA PHE A 217 7.40 -25.05 -25.04
C PHE A 217 7.04 -24.36 -26.36
N SER A 218 5.80 -24.45 -26.79
CA SER A 218 5.27 -23.59 -27.85
C SER A 218 4.45 -22.45 -27.25
N MET A 219 4.77 -21.21 -27.64
CA MET A 219 4.00 -20.04 -27.26
C MET A 219 3.05 -19.67 -28.39
N HIS A 220 1.76 -19.64 -28.11
CA HIS A 220 0.76 -19.12 -29.01
C HIS A 220 0.12 -17.87 -28.39
N LYS A 221 0.17 -16.74 -29.11
CA LYS A 221 -0.71 -15.63 -28.82
C LYS A 221 -2.13 -16.07 -29.13
N ALA A 222 -3.04 -15.98 -28.18
CA ALA A 222 -4.45 -16.07 -28.49
C ALA A 222 -4.79 -14.91 -29.45
N ALA A 223 -5.38 -15.23 -30.60
CA ALA A 223 -5.92 -14.22 -31.49
C ALA A 223 -7.02 -13.47 -30.74
N THR A 224 -6.92 -12.15 -30.71
CA THR A 224 -7.96 -11.22 -30.25
C THR A 224 -9.11 -11.21 -31.21
#